data_96d2af67fb215d6482a204f515af1e68
#
_entry.id   96d2af67fb215d6482a204f515af1e68
#
_cell.length_a   1.000
_cell.length_b   1.000
_cell.length_c   1.000
_cell.angle_alpha   90.00
_cell.angle_beta   90.00
_cell.angle_gamma   90.00
#
_symmetry.space_group_name_H-M   'P 1'
#
loop_
_entity.id
_entity.type
_entity.pdbx_description
1 polymer ?
#
loop_
_entity_poly.entity_id
_entity_poly.type
_entity_poly.pdbx_seq_one_letter_code
_entity_poly.pdbx_strand_id
1 'polypeptide(L)'
;MDINPEYIENDLDLSLDIKPLENPEGELHLRFYLASGEVCAFPATGIAEVMQQAPDLIASIPNASTFLLGTINLRGRIIWVADFSQFLGDRVLKTDRPTIPVIAIEDRESIIGLAIDRIGEMDWLNLEQLEILQSPPDAIAPFVRVQWQSEDDERVVNILDPAKILRSARWAT
;
A
#
# COMPACT_ATOMS: atom_id res chain seq x y z
N MET A 1 18.65 -5.94 -51.06
CA MET A 1 18.34 -6.86 -50.00
C MET A 1 16.88 -6.66 -49.56
N ASP A 2 16.06 -7.58 -49.99
CA ASP A 2 14.63 -7.43 -49.76
C ASP A 2 14.26 -7.77 -48.31
N ILE A 3 13.78 -6.78 -47.59
CA ILE A 3 13.19 -7.00 -46.30
C ILE A 3 11.86 -7.71 -46.51
N ASN A 4 11.73 -8.90 -45.98
CA ASN A 4 10.50 -9.67 -46.11
C ASN A 4 9.38 -9.01 -45.33
N PRO A 5 8.33 -8.49 -45.96
CA PRO A 5 7.25 -7.80 -45.22
C PRO A 5 6.51 -8.70 -44.25
N GLU A 6 6.52 -10.00 -44.45
CA GLU A 6 5.89 -10.96 -43.52
C GLU A 6 6.55 -10.99 -42.16
N TYR A 7 7.83 -10.63 -42.08
CA TYR A 7 8.58 -10.56 -40.85
C TYR A 7 8.14 -9.40 -39.95
N ILE A 8 7.76 -8.29 -40.59
CA ILE A 8 7.30 -7.09 -39.87
C ILE A 8 5.87 -7.27 -39.35
N GLU A 9 5.04 -7.99 -40.10
CA GLU A 9 3.67 -8.30 -39.67
C GLU A 9 3.63 -9.23 -38.47
N ASN A 10 4.54 -10.20 -38.40
CA ASN A 10 4.64 -11.11 -37.27
C ASN A 10 5.09 -10.41 -35.98
N ASP A 11 6.01 -9.45 -36.09
CA ASP A 11 6.44 -8.66 -34.92
C ASP A 11 5.33 -7.74 -34.45
N LEU A 12 4.52 -7.21 -35.33
CA LEU A 12 3.37 -6.38 -34.99
C LEU A 12 2.25 -7.20 -34.32
N ASP A 13 2.03 -8.43 -34.79
CA ASP A 13 1.04 -9.33 -34.20
C ASP A 13 1.43 -9.75 -32.77
N LEU A 14 2.71 -9.99 -32.52
CA LEU A 14 3.21 -10.32 -31.18
C LEU A 14 3.06 -9.15 -30.21
N SER A 15 3.27 -7.92 -30.68
CA SER A 15 3.06 -6.73 -29.83
C SER A 15 1.57 -6.44 -29.60
N LEU A 16 0.68 -6.87 -30.51
CA LEU A 16 -0.77 -6.77 -30.33
C LEU A 16 -1.31 -7.79 -29.32
N ASP A 17 -0.70 -8.97 -29.23
CA ASP A 17 -1.06 -10.00 -28.27
C ASP A 17 -0.75 -9.60 -26.82
N ILE A 18 0.15 -8.64 -26.62
CA ILE A 18 0.50 -8.09 -25.31
C ILE A 18 -0.49 -6.98 -24.89
N LYS A 19 -1.24 -6.38 -25.83
CA LYS A 19 -2.20 -5.32 -25.56
C LYS A 19 -3.32 -5.69 -24.58
N PRO A 20 -3.89 -6.90 -24.56
CA PRO A 20 -4.88 -7.25 -23.55
C PRO A 20 -4.39 -7.15 -22.10
N LEU A 21 -3.08 -7.17 -21.89
CA LEU A 21 -2.47 -7.00 -20.58
C LEU A 21 -2.35 -5.52 -20.19
N GLU A 22 -2.50 -4.58 -21.14
CA GLU A 22 -2.34 -3.15 -20.89
C GLU A 22 -3.60 -2.47 -20.33
N ASN A 23 -4.77 -3.12 -20.42
CA ASN A 23 -6.03 -2.57 -19.96
C ASN A 23 -6.82 -3.57 -19.10
N PRO A 24 -6.27 -4.03 -17.97
CA PRO A 24 -7.11 -4.75 -17.05
C PRO A 24 -8.18 -3.80 -16.50
N GLU A 25 -9.38 -4.31 -16.32
CA GLU A 25 -10.44 -3.54 -15.68
C GLU A 25 -10.06 -3.27 -14.22
N GLY A 26 -10.22 -2.01 -13.80
CA GLY A 26 -9.99 -1.63 -12.42
C GLY A 26 -8.71 -0.86 -12.19
N GLU A 27 -8.32 -0.79 -10.93
CA GLU A 27 -7.15 -0.07 -10.46
C GLU A 27 -6.15 -1.02 -9.81
N LEU A 28 -4.87 -0.72 -9.96
CA LEU A 28 -3.81 -1.48 -9.35
C LEU A 28 -3.75 -1.18 -7.85
N HIS A 29 -3.70 -2.23 -7.03
CA HIS A 29 -3.62 -2.14 -5.58
C HIS A 29 -2.44 -2.93 -5.05
N LEU A 30 -1.79 -2.41 -4.01
CA LEU A 30 -0.73 -3.10 -3.29
C LEU A 30 -1.28 -3.68 -2.00
N ARG A 31 -1.20 -4.99 -1.88
CA ARG A 31 -1.59 -5.73 -0.67
C ARG A 31 -0.46 -5.68 0.35
N PHE A 32 -0.81 -5.58 1.62
CA PHE A 32 0.17 -5.62 2.71
C PHE A 32 -0.45 -6.21 3.98
N TYR A 33 0.40 -6.54 4.93
CA TYR A 33 0.00 -7.23 6.15
C TYR A 33 0.36 -6.40 7.37
N LEU A 34 -0.59 -6.31 8.31
CA LEU A 34 -0.38 -5.72 9.63
C LEU A 34 0.28 -6.74 10.56
N ALA A 35 0.72 -6.29 11.74
CA ALA A 35 1.42 -7.13 12.70
C ALA A 35 0.61 -8.36 13.16
N SER A 36 -0.71 -8.26 13.20
CA SER A 36 -1.61 -9.37 13.52
C SER A 36 -1.81 -10.37 12.38
N GLY A 37 -1.40 -10.00 11.16
CA GLY A 37 -1.71 -10.74 9.95
C GLY A 37 -2.97 -10.28 9.22
N GLU A 38 -3.66 -9.27 9.73
CA GLU A 38 -4.76 -8.62 9.01
C GLU A 38 -4.27 -8.10 7.66
N VAL A 39 -5.06 -8.31 6.60
CA VAL A 39 -4.66 -7.99 5.24
C VAL A 39 -5.36 -6.72 4.77
N CYS A 40 -4.57 -5.79 4.26
CA CYS A 40 -5.05 -4.52 3.74
C CYS A 40 -4.47 -4.28 2.34
N ALA A 41 -5.01 -3.29 1.64
CA ALA A 41 -4.45 -2.84 0.37
C ALA A 41 -4.68 -1.35 0.18
N PHE A 42 -3.74 -0.72 -0.51
CA PHE A 42 -3.86 0.65 -0.98
C PHE A 42 -3.92 0.71 -2.50
N PRO A 43 -4.68 1.64 -3.08
CA PRO A 43 -4.56 1.92 -4.50
C PRO A 43 -3.17 2.47 -4.80
N ALA A 44 -2.56 2.01 -5.88
CA ALA A 44 -1.22 2.44 -6.29
C ALA A 44 -1.15 3.96 -6.50
N THR A 45 -2.26 4.57 -6.92
CA THR A 45 -2.36 6.03 -7.12
C THR A 45 -2.18 6.83 -5.84
N GLY A 46 -2.41 6.23 -4.67
CA GLY A 46 -2.20 6.88 -3.37
C GLY A 46 -0.82 6.61 -2.76
N ILE A 47 0.01 5.83 -3.43
CA ILE A 47 1.34 5.46 -2.93
C ILE A 47 2.40 6.30 -3.64
N ALA A 48 3.19 7.04 -2.85
CA ALA A 48 4.32 7.79 -3.37
C ALA A 48 5.54 6.88 -3.56
N GLU A 49 5.81 6.00 -2.60
CA GLU A 49 6.96 5.12 -2.63
C GLU A 49 6.80 3.94 -1.67
N VAL A 50 7.40 2.82 -2.01
CA VAL A 50 7.55 1.65 -1.13
C VAL A 50 9.03 1.41 -0.93
N MET A 51 9.46 1.27 0.33
CA MET A 51 10.88 1.13 0.66
C MET A 51 11.10 0.12 1.78
N GLN A 52 12.31 -0.41 1.83
CA GLN A 52 12.80 -1.17 2.96
C GLN A 52 13.66 -0.23 3.81
N GLN A 53 13.23 0.06 5.03
CA GLN A 53 13.85 1.03 5.90
C GLN A 53 14.54 0.34 7.07
N ALA A 54 15.80 0.65 7.31
CA ALA A 54 16.47 0.21 8.52
C ALA A 54 15.88 0.98 9.73
N PRO A 55 15.36 0.28 10.74
CA PRO A 55 14.78 0.96 11.91
C PRO A 55 15.77 1.89 12.63
N ASP A 56 17.04 1.52 12.66
CA ASP A 56 18.11 2.32 13.28
C ASP A 56 18.34 3.67 12.59
N LEU A 57 17.89 3.80 11.34
CA LEU A 57 18.02 5.04 10.57
C LEU A 57 16.77 5.92 10.63
N ILE A 58 15.77 5.52 11.41
CA ILE A 58 14.62 6.37 11.68
C ILE A 58 14.97 7.27 12.87
N ALA A 59 14.95 8.59 12.65
CA ALA A 59 15.28 9.55 13.69
C ALA A 59 14.11 9.70 14.67
N SER A 60 14.20 9.13 15.88
CA SER A 60 13.14 9.22 16.85
C SER A 60 13.01 10.64 17.39
N ILE A 61 11.76 11.08 17.60
CA ILE A 61 11.44 12.42 18.11
C ILE A 61 10.86 12.27 19.51
N PRO A 62 11.46 12.93 20.53
CA PRO A 62 10.93 12.88 21.90
C PRO A 62 9.51 13.44 21.99
N ASN A 63 8.70 12.85 22.87
CA ASN A 63 7.32 13.27 23.15
C ASN A 63 6.34 13.17 21.96
N ALA A 64 6.69 12.40 20.94
CA ALA A 64 5.76 12.06 19.86
C ALA A 64 4.77 10.98 20.32
N SER A 65 3.65 10.84 19.60
CA SER A 65 2.69 9.76 19.85
C SER A 65 3.37 8.38 19.78
N THR A 66 2.85 7.43 20.55
CA THR A 66 3.45 6.10 20.66
C THR A 66 3.55 5.36 19.33
N PHE A 67 2.65 5.61 18.39
CA PHE A 67 2.70 4.99 17.06
C PHE A 67 3.65 5.70 16.09
N LEU A 68 4.17 6.88 16.43
CA LEU A 68 5.17 7.57 15.60
C LEU A 68 6.57 7.04 15.91
N LEU A 69 7.17 6.39 14.93
CA LEU A 69 8.54 5.85 15.07
C LEU A 69 9.59 6.94 14.97
N GLY A 70 9.33 7.97 14.20
CA GLY A 70 10.25 9.08 13.98
C GLY A 70 10.14 9.63 12.58
N THR A 71 11.26 10.16 12.08
CA THR A 71 11.33 10.77 10.75
C THR A 71 12.42 10.12 9.90
N ILE A 72 12.23 10.20 8.59
CA ILE A 72 13.23 9.80 7.59
C ILE A 72 13.36 10.90 6.53
N ASN A 73 14.46 10.88 5.81
CA ASN A 73 14.64 11.74 4.65
C ASN A 73 14.26 10.96 3.40
N LEU A 74 13.17 11.39 2.75
CA LEU A 74 12.72 10.82 1.49
C LEU A 74 12.99 11.82 0.38
N ARG A 75 14.06 11.60 -0.39
CA ARG A 75 14.44 12.44 -1.53
C ARG A 75 14.55 13.93 -1.17
N GLY A 76 15.20 14.23 -0.05
CA GLY A 76 15.39 15.61 0.43
C GLY A 76 14.21 16.17 1.23
N ARG A 77 13.15 15.41 1.42
CA ARG A 77 11.98 15.79 2.20
C ARG A 77 11.94 14.98 3.50
N ILE A 78 11.80 15.65 4.62
CA ILE A 78 11.64 14.98 5.93
C ILE A 78 10.20 14.58 6.09
N ILE A 79 9.94 13.28 6.30
CA ILE A 79 8.59 12.77 6.51
C ILE A 79 8.51 11.96 7.81
N TRP A 80 7.33 11.96 8.43
CA TRP A 80 7.06 11.09 9.57
C TRP A 80 6.88 9.65 9.11
N VAL A 81 7.32 8.72 9.95
CA VAL A 81 7.07 7.28 9.81
C VAL A 81 6.30 6.80 11.02
N ALA A 82 5.19 6.15 10.78
CA ALA A 82 4.32 5.61 11.83
C ALA A 82 4.31 4.09 11.81
N ASP A 83 4.15 3.47 12.98
CA ASP A 83 3.74 2.08 13.10
C ASP A 83 2.26 2.01 12.70
N PHE A 84 1.99 1.56 11.47
CA PHE A 84 0.63 1.57 10.94
C PHE A 84 -0.28 0.57 11.66
N SER A 85 0.27 -0.56 12.09
CA SER A 85 -0.49 -1.53 12.88
C SER A 85 -1.00 -0.88 14.17
N GLN A 86 -0.14 -0.19 14.88
CA GLN A 86 -0.50 0.49 16.12
C GLN A 86 -1.50 1.63 15.88
N PHE A 87 -1.30 2.40 14.80
CA PHE A 87 -2.25 3.45 14.40
C PHE A 87 -3.66 2.89 14.18
N LEU A 88 -3.76 1.70 13.61
CA LEU A 88 -5.03 1.02 13.35
C LEU A 88 -5.55 0.21 14.54
N GLY A 89 -4.95 0.38 15.73
CA GLY A 89 -5.38 -0.34 16.93
C GLY A 89 -5.05 -1.83 16.93
N ASP A 90 -4.14 -2.23 16.06
CA ASP A 90 -3.63 -3.59 15.97
C ASP A 90 -2.41 -3.76 16.88
N ARG A 91 -1.71 -4.89 16.77
CA ARG A 91 -0.50 -5.17 17.55
C ARG A 91 0.62 -4.22 17.17
N VAL A 92 1.52 -3.98 18.14
CA VAL A 92 2.72 -3.18 17.89
C VAL A 92 3.62 -3.93 16.90
N LEU A 93 4.13 -3.20 15.91
CA LEU A 93 5.02 -3.73 14.90
C LEU A 93 6.37 -4.13 15.53
N LYS A 94 6.87 -5.29 15.15
CA LYS A 94 8.22 -5.71 15.54
C LYS A 94 9.24 -4.98 14.66
N THR A 95 10.10 -4.19 15.31
CA THR A 95 11.14 -3.41 14.63
C THR A 95 12.55 -3.93 14.88
N ASP A 96 12.69 -5.07 15.57
CA ASP A 96 13.98 -5.72 15.85
C ASP A 96 14.45 -6.60 14.70
N ARG A 97 14.46 -6.05 13.51
CA ARG A 97 14.89 -6.71 12.26
C ARG A 97 15.69 -5.73 11.40
N PRO A 98 16.53 -6.22 10.48
CA PRO A 98 17.44 -5.35 9.71
C PRO A 98 16.73 -4.25 8.94
N THR A 99 15.57 -4.56 8.32
CA THR A 99 14.75 -3.59 7.63
C THR A 99 13.27 -3.89 7.87
N ILE A 100 12.46 -2.84 7.79
CA ILE A 100 11.00 -2.93 7.82
C ILE A 100 10.45 -2.30 6.55
N PRO A 101 9.37 -2.86 5.97
CA PRO A 101 8.74 -2.21 4.82
C PRO A 101 8.01 -0.95 5.26
N VAL A 102 8.15 0.12 4.47
CA VAL A 102 7.46 1.38 4.68
C VAL A 102 6.76 1.76 3.38
N ILE A 103 5.46 2.03 3.47
CA ILE A 103 4.67 2.55 2.36
C ILE A 103 4.45 4.03 2.62
N ALA A 104 5.01 4.88 1.77
CA ALA A 104 4.74 6.32 1.83
C ALA A 104 3.46 6.59 1.05
N ILE A 105 2.42 7.05 1.74
CA ILE A 105 1.17 7.46 1.10
C ILE A 105 1.13 8.98 0.98
N GLU A 106 0.53 9.47 -0.08
CA GLU A 106 0.46 10.88 -0.37
C GLU A 106 -0.91 11.27 -0.91
N ASP A 107 -1.43 12.40 -0.43
CA ASP A 107 -2.62 13.05 -0.95
C ASP A 107 -2.40 14.56 -0.92
N ARG A 108 -2.40 15.18 -2.08
CA ARG A 108 -2.08 16.60 -2.23
C ARG A 108 -0.66 16.89 -1.69
N GLU A 109 -0.53 17.75 -0.68
CA GLU A 109 0.75 18.12 -0.09
C GLU A 109 1.13 17.28 1.13
N SER A 110 0.22 16.41 1.60
CA SER A 110 0.44 15.58 2.78
C SER A 110 1.04 14.25 2.40
N ILE A 111 2.10 13.85 3.11
CA ILE A 111 2.76 12.57 2.92
C ILE A 111 3.19 12.02 4.28
N ILE A 112 3.02 10.71 4.46
CA ILE A 112 3.48 10.00 5.65
C ILE A 112 3.97 8.60 5.26
N GLY A 113 5.00 8.13 5.93
CA GLY A 113 5.46 6.75 5.80
C GLY A 113 4.73 5.85 6.79
N LEU A 114 4.22 4.75 6.31
CA LEU A 114 3.52 3.75 7.12
C LEU A 114 4.36 2.48 7.19
N ALA A 115 4.92 2.20 8.35
CA ALA A 115 5.66 0.97 8.59
C ALA A 115 4.66 -0.18 8.78
N ILE A 116 4.86 -1.26 8.05
CA ILE A 116 3.99 -2.43 8.04
C ILE A 116 4.80 -3.70 8.27
N ASP A 117 4.12 -4.82 8.51
CA ASP A 117 4.81 -6.07 8.77
C ASP A 117 5.43 -6.67 7.51
N ARG A 118 4.66 -6.73 6.43
CA ARG A 118 5.09 -7.38 5.19
C ARG A 118 4.33 -6.81 3.99
N ILE A 119 5.04 -6.63 2.88
CA ILE A 119 4.45 -6.31 1.57
C ILE A 119 3.88 -7.59 0.97
N GLY A 120 2.71 -7.49 0.37
CA GLY A 120 2.07 -8.57 -0.37
C GLY A 120 2.14 -8.35 -1.87
N GLU A 121 1.17 -8.90 -2.57
CA GLU A 121 1.10 -8.89 -4.03
C GLU A 121 0.38 -7.65 -4.55
N MET A 122 0.57 -7.37 -5.83
CA MET A 122 -0.19 -6.37 -6.57
C MET A 122 -1.40 -7.05 -7.20
N ASP A 123 -2.57 -6.41 -7.08
CA ASP A 123 -3.83 -6.92 -7.62
C ASP A 123 -4.56 -5.82 -8.40
N TRP A 124 -5.16 -6.20 -9.53
CA TRP A 124 -6.07 -5.32 -10.27
C TRP A 124 -7.49 -5.52 -9.74
N LEU A 125 -8.08 -4.47 -9.17
CA LEU A 125 -9.40 -4.53 -8.54
C LEU A 125 -10.33 -3.47 -9.11
N ASN A 126 -11.54 -3.88 -9.47
CA ASN A 126 -12.60 -2.94 -9.82
C ASN A 126 -13.45 -2.69 -8.57
N LEU A 127 -13.25 -1.54 -7.93
CA LEU A 127 -13.90 -1.21 -6.66
C LEU A 127 -15.42 -1.11 -6.78
N GLU A 128 -15.94 -0.80 -7.97
CA GLU A 128 -17.38 -0.73 -8.21
C GLU A 128 -18.08 -2.08 -8.06
N GLN A 129 -17.33 -3.17 -8.24
CA GLN A 129 -17.82 -4.54 -8.10
C GLN A 129 -17.62 -5.11 -6.70
N LEU A 130 -17.05 -4.34 -5.79
CA LEU A 130 -16.73 -4.77 -4.43
C LEU A 130 -17.65 -4.12 -3.41
N GLU A 131 -17.82 -4.79 -2.29
CA GLU A 131 -18.67 -4.33 -1.18
C GLU A 131 -18.04 -4.73 0.15
N ILE A 132 -18.66 -4.34 1.25
CA ILE A 132 -18.25 -4.81 2.58
C ILE A 132 -18.76 -6.23 2.76
N LEU A 133 -17.86 -7.18 2.96
CA LEU A 133 -18.17 -8.61 3.08
C LEU A 133 -18.40 -9.03 4.54
N GLN A 134 -17.64 -8.43 5.45
CA GLN A 134 -17.71 -8.67 6.89
C GLN A 134 -17.32 -7.40 7.63
N SER A 135 -17.78 -7.25 8.86
CA SER A 135 -17.42 -6.08 9.66
C SER A 135 -15.92 -6.04 9.90
N PRO A 136 -15.20 -5.01 9.42
CA PRO A 136 -13.80 -4.85 9.77
C PRO A 136 -13.65 -4.53 11.25
N PRO A 137 -12.46 -4.75 11.85
CA PRO A 137 -12.22 -4.30 13.22
C PRO A 137 -12.56 -2.81 13.38
N ASP A 138 -13.15 -2.45 14.52
CA ASP A 138 -13.68 -1.09 14.75
C ASP A 138 -12.64 0.01 14.49
N ALA A 139 -11.38 -0.23 14.86
CA ALA A 139 -10.33 0.76 14.68
C ALA A 139 -9.90 0.91 13.21
N ILE A 140 -10.13 -0.10 12.38
CA ILE A 140 -9.80 -0.10 10.95
C ILE A 140 -10.98 0.42 10.12
N ALA A 141 -12.21 0.13 10.57
CA ALA A 141 -13.44 0.40 9.82
C ALA A 141 -13.56 1.82 9.23
N PRO A 142 -13.14 2.91 9.93
CA PRO A 142 -13.27 4.25 9.37
C PRO A 142 -12.49 4.47 8.06
N PHE A 143 -11.48 3.65 7.79
CA PHE A 143 -10.60 3.79 6.64
C PHE A 143 -10.92 2.81 5.51
N VAL A 144 -11.83 1.85 5.74
CA VAL A 144 -12.17 0.83 4.76
C VAL A 144 -13.21 1.37 3.77
N ARG A 145 -12.88 1.31 2.48
CA ARG A 145 -13.81 1.66 1.41
C ARG A 145 -14.71 0.48 1.05
N VAL A 146 -14.08 -0.64 0.73
CA VAL A 146 -14.72 -1.91 0.35
C VAL A 146 -13.77 -3.04 0.77
N GLN A 147 -14.23 -4.28 0.60
CA GLN A 147 -13.41 -5.46 0.86
C GLN A 147 -13.38 -6.34 -0.36
N TRP A 148 -12.29 -7.06 -0.53
CA TRP A 148 -12.10 -8.02 -1.59
C TRP A 148 -11.73 -9.36 -0.99
N GLN A 149 -12.39 -10.41 -1.44
CA GLN A 149 -12.00 -11.76 -1.05
C GLN A 149 -11.03 -12.32 -2.06
N SER A 150 -9.80 -12.59 -1.63
CA SER A 150 -8.77 -13.15 -2.48
C SER A 150 -9.12 -14.57 -2.88
N GLU A 151 -9.01 -14.88 -4.17
CA GLU A 151 -9.27 -16.21 -4.69
C GLU A 151 -8.17 -17.21 -4.30
N ASP A 152 -6.96 -16.73 -4.12
CA ASP A 152 -5.78 -17.57 -3.87
C ASP A 152 -5.77 -18.16 -2.46
N ASP A 153 -6.10 -17.36 -1.44
CA ASP A 153 -6.02 -17.75 -0.03
C ASP A 153 -7.32 -17.56 0.74
N GLU A 154 -8.40 -17.20 0.05
CA GLU A 154 -9.72 -16.94 0.61
C GLU A 154 -9.76 -15.86 1.70
N ARG A 155 -8.70 -15.07 1.85
CA ARG A 155 -8.64 -14.02 2.87
C ARG A 155 -9.41 -12.78 2.41
N VAL A 156 -10.04 -12.13 3.38
CA VAL A 156 -10.70 -10.84 3.14
C VAL A 156 -9.66 -9.74 3.24
N VAL A 157 -9.53 -8.95 2.18
CA VAL A 157 -8.59 -7.83 2.09
C VAL A 157 -9.37 -6.53 2.29
N ASN A 158 -8.96 -5.72 3.27
CA ASN A 158 -9.54 -4.41 3.52
C ASN A 158 -8.91 -3.39 2.58
N ILE A 159 -9.71 -2.82 1.68
CA ILE A 159 -9.25 -1.78 0.77
C ILE A 159 -9.36 -0.43 1.49
N LEU A 160 -8.23 0.17 1.79
CA LEU A 160 -8.15 1.39 2.59
C LEU A 160 -8.08 2.65 1.73
N ASP A 161 -8.57 3.75 2.28
CA ASP A 161 -8.54 5.06 1.64
C ASP A 161 -7.37 5.88 2.19
N PRO A 162 -6.29 6.12 1.41
CA PRO A 162 -5.14 6.89 1.89
C PRO A 162 -5.49 8.31 2.34
N ALA A 163 -6.41 8.97 1.65
CA ALA A 163 -6.81 10.33 2.00
C ALA A 163 -7.46 10.39 3.39
N LYS A 164 -8.30 9.42 3.73
CA LYS A 164 -8.91 9.34 5.06
C LYS A 164 -7.89 9.09 6.14
N ILE A 165 -6.86 8.28 5.86
CA ILE A 165 -5.78 8.04 6.79
C ILE A 165 -5.00 9.33 7.04
N LEU A 166 -4.60 10.03 5.98
CA LEU A 166 -3.83 11.28 6.09
C LEU A 166 -4.59 12.38 6.84
N ARG A 167 -5.92 12.41 6.73
CA ARG A 167 -6.78 13.41 7.39
C ARG A 167 -7.28 12.99 8.78
N SER A 168 -6.86 11.83 9.28
CA SER A 168 -7.35 11.30 10.55
C SER A 168 -6.95 12.18 11.72
N ALA A 169 -7.89 12.40 12.64
CA ALA A 169 -7.62 13.08 13.91
C ALA A 169 -6.69 12.28 14.83
N ARG A 170 -6.50 10.99 14.56
CA ARG A 170 -5.59 10.15 15.36
C ARG A 170 -4.15 10.66 15.37
N TRP A 171 -3.73 11.39 14.33
CA TRP A 171 -2.38 11.96 14.27
C TRP A 171 -2.15 13.06 15.29
N ALA A 172 -3.22 13.68 15.77
CA ALA A 172 -3.16 14.81 16.70
C ALA A 172 -3.07 14.40 18.17
N THR A 173 -3.07 13.11 18.50
CA THR A 173 -3.05 12.62 19.90
C THR A 173 -1.65 12.37 20.46
#